data_f0759f5071d1512f145e6b5ad8e6e656
#
_entry.id   f0759f5071d1512f145e6b5ad8e6e656
#
_cell.length_a   1.000
_cell.length_b   1.000
_cell.length_c   1.000
_cell.angle_alpha   90.00
_cell.angle_beta   90.00
_cell.angle_gamma   90.00
#
_symmetry.space_group_name_H-M   'P 1'
#
loop_
_entity.id
_entity.type
_entity.pdbx_description
1 polymer ?
#
loop_
_entity_poly.entity_id
_entity_poly.type
_entity_poly.pdbx_seq_one_letter_code
_entity_poly.pdbx_strand_id
1 'polypeptide(L)'
;MIESTKKPLPRWLGWAAGTLAALAAAVCLGYYWRVFYYLDARGVPGTKLCALLCALALLAVAAAAAVKCLKTFAGRGAACVFLCGLVFVFASAPLQAPDEVQHYLRAYSISQGHFDFDAAREYPADVAKLVESFPGAWINSHTSKGLTTDRDTGEDTVYDTTGYALKQYGENGRVQSLADGFAAYQNGTPAKQSIKEPILFMILPFAPQALGILAARLLGFGALGCLYGGRVANLLVYALICRAALRRCAGHGPLFLAAALCPLSLYMAASMSYDAQLLACYYLMAALFAGQTFGKSEMLLYLAAFGWANMAKPWINLLWLILPLLHAKKNWRAPLKKWQFAAAALLLALGVNWLIEWYGGVFRYHYGTIGRMLDGVDQMPQLKFVLSNPLRFAAVLLGTLYENDFFIGQLGIFGNLDLPVGVINTTAGAMLLLGAVLGESRGPQTGLLRRAGAPVWCVVYLAGCMAAMYITYTPVGMIRVIGLQARYFLPVFLLVFWALAEALGLKARHAAQNQNIALAVFAAYGALSGLLVFQHTFIGPVYTIG
;
A
#
# COMPACT_ATOMS: atom_id res chain seq x y z
N MET A 1 43.18 23.16 10.12
CA MET A 1 42.66 22.37 9.01
C MET A 1 43.35 21.01 9.04
N ILE A 2 42.75 20.00 9.64
CA ILE A 2 43.31 18.64 9.65
C ILE A 2 42.57 17.90 8.52
N GLU A 3 43.20 17.76 7.37
CA GLU A 3 42.80 16.86 6.31
C GLU A 3 42.89 15.43 6.83
N SER A 4 41.77 14.85 7.20
CA SER A 4 41.68 13.42 7.52
C SER A 4 41.81 12.63 6.22
N THR A 5 43.00 12.16 5.93
CA THR A 5 43.25 11.16 4.88
C THR A 5 42.44 9.92 5.14
N LYS A 6 41.29 9.81 4.48
CA LYS A 6 40.45 8.62 4.52
C LYS A 6 41.19 7.47 3.89
N LYS A 7 41.61 6.49 4.70
CA LYS A 7 42.09 5.20 4.16
C LYS A 7 40.93 4.58 3.36
N PRO A 8 41.14 4.18 2.11
CA PRO A 8 40.12 3.47 1.35
C PRO A 8 39.76 2.18 2.07
N LEU A 9 38.48 1.83 2.06
CA LEU A 9 38.02 0.54 2.59
C LEU A 9 38.84 -0.59 1.99
N PRO A 10 39.35 -1.51 2.81
CA PRO A 10 40.20 -2.62 2.31
C PRO A 10 39.46 -3.37 1.21
N ARG A 11 40.13 -3.70 0.13
CA ARG A 11 39.58 -4.41 -1.03
C ARG A 11 38.90 -5.73 -0.65
N TRP A 12 39.36 -6.40 0.43
CA TRP A 12 38.74 -7.63 0.90
C TRP A 12 37.30 -7.45 1.38
N LEU A 13 36.89 -6.27 1.89
CA LEU A 13 35.51 -5.96 2.26
C LEU A 13 34.58 -5.95 1.04
N GLY A 14 35.07 -5.46 -0.11
CA GLY A 14 34.33 -5.54 -1.37
C GLY A 14 34.15 -7.00 -1.85
N TRP A 15 35.19 -7.82 -1.72
CA TRP A 15 35.11 -9.24 -2.04
C TRP A 15 34.19 -9.99 -1.07
N ALA A 16 34.26 -9.73 0.24
CA ALA A 16 33.36 -10.31 1.23
C ALA A 16 31.90 -9.95 0.98
N ALA A 17 31.60 -8.68 0.68
CA ALA A 17 30.26 -8.25 0.32
C ALA A 17 29.77 -8.91 -0.98
N GLY A 18 30.63 -9.03 -2.00
CA GLY A 18 30.32 -9.74 -3.25
C GLY A 18 30.05 -11.22 -3.02
N THR A 19 30.85 -11.88 -2.20
CA THR A 19 30.66 -13.31 -1.82
C THR A 19 29.36 -13.51 -1.05
N LEU A 20 29.04 -12.65 -0.09
CA LEU A 20 27.77 -12.70 0.65
C LEU A 20 26.57 -12.49 -0.25
N ALA A 21 26.65 -11.55 -1.20
CA ALA A 21 25.60 -11.33 -2.19
C ALA A 21 25.43 -12.54 -3.12
N ALA A 22 26.52 -13.16 -3.56
CA ALA A 22 26.48 -14.37 -4.38
C ALA A 22 25.90 -15.57 -3.61
N LEU A 23 26.26 -15.74 -2.34
CA LEU A 23 25.70 -16.77 -1.46
C LEU A 23 24.20 -16.54 -1.23
N ALA A 24 23.78 -15.31 -0.96
CA ALA A 24 22.37 -14.96 -0.82
C ALA A 24 21.59 -15.25 -2.11
N ALA A 25 22.15 -14.89 -3.28
CA ALA A 25 21.55 -15.21 -4.58
C ALA A 25 21.46 -16.72 -4.81
N ALA A 26 22.51 -17.50 -4.46
CA ALA A 26 22.50 -18.95 -4.59
C ALA A 26 21.46 -19.61 -3.67
N VAL A 27 21.33 -19.12 -2.43
CA VAL A 27 20.30 -19.59 -1.48
C VAL A 27 18.90 -19.27 -2.02
N CYS A 28 18.69 -18.06 -2.54
CA CYS A 28 17.43 -17.68 -3.17
C CYS A 28 17.10 -18.55 -4.40
N LEU A 29 18.08 -18.81 -5.27
CA LEU A 29 17.91 -19.67 -6.43
C LEU A 29 17.61 -21.12 -6.03
N GLY A 30 18.32 -21.65 -5.03
CA GLY A 30 18.09 -23.00 -4.49
C GLY A 30 16.70 -23.11 -3.85
N TYR A 31 16.28 -22.08 -3.11
CA TYR A 31 14.94 -21.98 -2.54
C TYR A 31 13.87 -21.97 -3.65
N TYR A 32 14.05 -21.13 -4.70
CA TYR A 32 13.14 -21.10 -5.84
C TYR A 32 13.08 -22.42 -6.58
N TRP A 33 14.21 -23.09 -6.77
CA TRP A 33 14.24 -24.41 -7.37
C TRP A 33 13.41 -25.41 -6.57
N ARG A 34 13.52 -25.38 -5.24
CA ARG A 34 12.71 -26.20 -4.35
C ARG A 34 11.22 -25.87 -4.43
N VAL A 35 10.86 -24.58 -4.45
CA VAL A 35 9.50 -24.10 -4.65
C VAL A 35 8.95 -24.57 -5.98
N PHE A 36 9.74 -24.45 -7.05
CA PHE A 36 9.40 -24.89 -8.40
C PHE A 36 9.09 -26.39 -8.45
N TYR A 37 9.92 -27.19 -7.86
CA TYR A 37 9.73 -28.64 -7.76
C TYR A 37 8.46 -28.99 -6.99
N TYR A 38 8.18 -28.29 -5.91
CA TYR A 38 6.98 -28.51 -5.08
C TYR A 38 5.70 -28.13 -5.82
N LEU A 39 5.72 -27.06 -6.58
CA LEU A 39 4.57 -26.60 -7.39
C LEU A 39 4.30 -27.52 -8.56
N ASP A 40 5.34 -28.08 -9.18
CA ASP A 40 5.22 -29.08 -10.22
C ASP A 40 4.57 -30.37 -9.70
N ALA A 41 4.98 -30.82 -8.52
CA ALA A 41 4.43 -31.98 -7.86
C ALA A 41 2.94 -31.83 -7.48
N ARG A 42 2.49 -30.59 -7.26
CA ARG A 42 1.07 -30.28 -6.95
C ARG A 42 0.19 -29.99 -8.17
N GLY A 43 0.76 -29.93 -9.36
CA GLY A 43 0.03 -29.75 -10.60
C GLY A 43 -0.70 -28.41 -10.72
N VAL A 44 -0.21 -27.32 -10.07
CA VAL A 44 -0.84 -25.98 -10.11
C VAL A 44 -0.48 -25.26 -11.41
N PRO A 45 -1.43 -25.05 -12.33
CA PRO A 45 -1.15 -24.41 -13.60
C PRO A 45 -0.68 -22.94 -13.44
N GLY A 46 0.24 -22.50 -14.29
CA GLY A 46 0.72 -21.11 -14.33
C GLY A 46 1.72 -20.74 -13.24
N THR A 47 1.89 -21.54 -12.19
CA THR A 47 2.81 -21.26 -11.08
C THR A 47 4.27 -21.31 -11.51
N LYS A 48 4.63 -22.17 -12.47
CA LYS A 48 5.98 -22.20 -13.06
C LYS A 48 6.33 -20.87 -13.73
N LEU A 49 5.39 -20.29 -14.47
CA LEU A 49 5.59 -18.98 -15.10
C LEU A 49 5.75 -17.88 -14.06
N CYS A 50 4.88 -17.85 -13.02
CA CYS A 50 4.98 -16.89 -11.92
C CYS A 50 6.32 -17.02 -11.19
N ALA A 51 6.77 -18.24 -10.89
CA ALA A 51 8.06 -18.48 -10.24
C ALA A 51 9.24 -18.01 -11.10
N LEU A 52 9.19 -18.28 -12.42
CA LEU A 52 10.20 -17.81 -13.36
C LEU A 52 10.23 -16.27 -13.41
N LEU A 53 9.08 -15.62 -13.52
CA LEU A 53 8.98 -14.16 -13.55
C LEU A 53 9.49 -13.54 -12.24
N CYS A 54 9.19 -14.14 -11.08
CA CYS A 54 9.74 -13.73 -9.81
C CYS A 54 11.28 -13.87 -9.77
N ALA A 55 11.83 -15.00 -10.27
CA ALA A 55 13.27 -15.20 -10.34
C ALA A 55 13.95 -14.18 -11.27
N LEU A 56 13.37 -13.91 -12.43
CA LEU A 56 13.86 -12.89 -13.37
C LEU A 56 13.78 -11.49 -12.76
N ALA A 57 12.72 -11.15 -12.04
CA ALA A 57 12.60 -9.89 -11.34
C ALA A 57 13.67 -9.73 -10.25
N LEU A 58 13.99 -10.80 -9.51
CA LEU A 58 15.07 -10.80 -8.51
C LEU A 58 16.45 -10.56 -9.15
N LEU A 59 16.74 -11.24 -10.26
CA LEU A 59 17.98 -11.03 -11.02
C LEU A 59 18.06 -9.59 -11.52
N ALA A 60 16.93 -9.05 -12.02
CA ALA A 60 16.84 -7.65 -12.46
C ALA A 60 17.02 -6.66 -11.29
N VAL A 61 16.50 -6.97 -10.10
CA VAL A 61 16.74 -6.16 -8.87
C VAL A 61 18.22 -6.14 -8.54
N ALA A 62 18.88 -7.31 -8.51
CA ALA A 62 20.30 -7.40 -8.26
C ALA A 62 21.11 -6.63 -9.30
N ALA A 63 20.75 -6.74 -10.59
CA ALA A 63 21.36 -5.99 -11.66
C ALA A 63 21.14 -4.47 -11.52
N ALA A 64 19.92 -4.02 -11.22
CA ALA A 64 19.59 -2.60 -11.05
C ALA A 64 20.30 -1.96 -9.85
N ALA A 65 20.47 -2.70 -8.75
CA ALA A 65 21.25 -2.25 -7.60
C ALA A 65 22.74 -2.12 -7.94
N ALA A 66 23.28 -2.96 -8.84
CA ALA A 66 24.67 -2.99 -9.28
C ALA A 66 24.98 -2.06 -10.44
N VAL A 67 24.02 -1.73 -11.32
CA VAL A 67 24.25 -1.04 -12.58
C VAL A 67 24.43 0.47 -12.38
N LYS A 68 25.60 0.97 -12.80
CA LYS A 68 25.98 2.39 -12.75
C LYS A 68 25.26 3.29 -13.79
N CYS A 69 24.48 2.73 -14.72
CA CYS A 69 23.83 3.51 -15.78
C CYS A 69 22.70 4.42 -15.24
N LEU A 70 22.08 4.09 -14.13
CA LEU A 70 21.16 4.98 -13.43
C LEU A 70 21.97 5.88 -12.47
N LYS A 71 22.39 7.03 -12.94
CA LYS A 71 23.36 7.93 -12.28
C LYS A 71 22.91 8.51 -10.94
N THR A 72 21.61 8.45 -10.60
CA THR A 72 21.07 9.11 -9.41
C THR A 72 20.48 8.08 -8.42
N PHE A 73 20.59 8.37 -7.12
CA PHE A 73 19.94 7.58 -6.07
C PHE A 73 18.44 7.39 -6.32
N ALA A 74 17.74 8.48 -6.67
CA ALA A 74 16.31 8.43 -6.95
C ALA A 74 15.95 7.56 -8.18
N GLY A 75 16.80 7.55 -9.21
CA GLY A 75 16.64 6.67 -10.38
C GLY A 75 16.80 5.20 -10.02
N ARG A 76 17.88 4.86 -9.31
CA ARG A 76 18.14 3.49 -8.82
C ARG A 76 17.07 3.02 -7.83
N GLY A 77 16.68 3.92 -6.91
CA GLY A 77 15.61 3.62 -5.95
C GLY A 77 14.28 3.31 -6.63
N ALA A 78 13.87 4.10 -7.62
CA ALA A 78 12.65 3.85 -8.37
C ALA A 78 12.70 2.53 -9.17
N ALA A 79 13.85 2.22 -9.76
CA ALA A 79 14.05 0.93 -10.43
C ALA A 79 13.92 -0.24 -9.45
N CYS A 80 14.53 -0.14 -8.25
CA CYS A 80 14.37 -1.14 -7.20
C CYS A 80 12.91 -1.27 -6.76
N VAL A 81 12.19 -0.16 -6.58
CA VAL A 81 10.77 -0.17 -6.23
C VAL A 81 9.95 -0.90 -7.29
N PHE A 82 10.18 -0.57 -8.57
CA PHE A 82 9.46 -1.23 -9.66
C PHE A 82 9.79 -2.71 -9.75
N LEU A 83 11.05 -3.10 -9.72
CA LEU A 83 11.47 -4.48 -9.86
C LEU A 83 11.08 -5.36 -8.66
N CYS A 84 11.24 -4.85 -7.43
CA CYS A 84 10.72 -5.54 -6.24
C CYS A 84 9.19 -5.66 -6.29
N GLY A 85 8.51 -4.59 -6.74
CA GLY A 85 7.06 -4.62 -6.93
C GLY A 85 6.61 -5.64 -7.96
N LEU A 86 7.37 -5.88 -9.04
CA LEU A 86 7.06 -6.96 -10.00
C LEU A 86 7.08 -8.34 -9.33
N VAL A 87 7.95 -8.57 -8.33
CA VAL A 87 7.90 -9.82 -7.54
C VAL A 87 6.53 -9.95 -6.88
N PHE A 88 6.03 -8.87 -6.25
CA PHE A 88 4.71 -8.88 -5.61
C PHE A 88 3.56 -9.02 -6.62
N VAL A 89 3.67 -8.44 -7.82
CA VAL A 89 2.66 -8.63 -8.88
C VAL A 89 2.40 -10.11 -9.15
N PHE A 90 3.47 -10.90 -9.20
CA PHE A 90 3.38 -12.33 -9.50
C PHE A 90 3.31 -13.22 -8.26
N ALA A 91 3.70 -12.70 -7.10
CA ALA A 91 3.59 -13.41 -5.82
C ALA A 91 2.17 -13.37 -5.22
N SER A 92 1.35 -12.41 -5.64
CA SER A 92 -0.01 -12.25 -5.13
C SER A 92 -1.01 -13.00 -5.99
N ALA A 93 -1.92 -13.72 -5.36
CA ALA A 93 -3.00 -14.39 -6.08
C ALA A 93 -3.88 -13.38 -6.86
N PRO A 94 -4.53 -13.82 -7.93
CA PRO A 94 -5.48 -12.97 -8.64
C PRO A 94 -6.58 -12.46 -7.70
N LEU A 95 -6.87 -11.16 -7.75
CA LEU A 95 -7.96 -10.50 -7.03
C LEU A 95 -7.93 -10.64 -5.49
N GLN A 96 -6.75 -10.90 -4.90
CA GLN A 96 -6.60 -11.16 -3.46
C GLN A 96 -6.44 -9.89 -2.62
N ALA A 97 -5.92 -8.81 -3.18
CA ALA A 97 -5.73 -7.57 -2.41
C ALA A 97 -7.08 -6.99 -1.94
N PRO A 98 -7.09 -6.18 -0.87
CA PRO A 98 -8.33 -5.61 -0.36
C PRO A 98 -9.12 -4.90 -1.46
N ASP A 99 -10.39 -5.25 -1.59
CA ASP A 99 -11.35 -4.70 -2.58
C ASP A 99 -10.91 -4.86 -4.06
N GLU A 100 -9.93 -5.72 -4.34
CA GLU A 100 -9.30 -5.80 -5.67
C GLU A 100 -10.27 -6.22 -6.77
N VAL A 101 -11.27 -7.04 -6.45
CA VAL A 101 -12.34 -7.41 -7.40
C VAL A 101 -13.05 -6.15 -7.90
N GLN A 102 -13.50 -5.29 -6.99
CA GLN A 102 -14.23 -4.07 -7.33
C GLN A 102 -13.31 -3.08 -8.09
N HIS A 103 -12.06 -2.96 -7.65
CA HIS A 103 -11.07 -2.09 -8.29
C HIS A 103 -10.76 -2.57 -9.72
N TYR A 104 -10.61 -3.87 -9.93
CA TYR A 104 -10.40 -4.45 -11.26
C TYR A 104 -11.58 -4.20 -12.19
N LEU A 105 -12.79 -4.49 -11.72
CA LEU A 105 -14.01 -4.29 -12.50
C LEU A 105 -14.16 -2.82 -12.92
N ARG A 106 -13.98 -1.88 -12.00
CA ARG A 106 -14.05 -0.45 -12.31
C ARG A 106 -12.99 -0.01 -13.32
N ALA A 107 -11.74 -0.42 -13.11
CA ALA A 107 -10.66 -0.13 -14.06
C ALA A 107 -10.89 -0.76 -15.44
N TYR A 108 -11.47 -1.96 -15.48
CA TYR A 108 -11.85 -2.64 -16.71
C TYR A 108 -12.93 -1.85 -17.48
N SER A 109 -13.98 -1.40 -16.79
CA SER A 109 -15.04 -0.55 -17.35
C SER A 109 -14.46 0.73 -17.95
N ILE A 110 -13.60 1.44 -17.21
CA ILE A 110 -12.91 2.63 -17.71
C ILE A 110 -12.04 2.31 -18.95
N SER A 111 -11.38 1.15 -18.99
CA SER A 111 -10.57 0.72 -20.12
C SER A 111 -11.40 0.47 -21.39
N GLN A 112 -12.70 0.28 -21.24
CA GLN A 112 -13.66 0.17 -22.35
C GLN A 112 -14.23 1.53 -22.80
N GLY A 113 -13.83 2.62 -22.13
CA GLY A 113 -14.35 3.97 -22.39
C GLY A 113 -15.62 4.30 -21.60
N HIS A 114 -16.01 3.46 -20.64
CA HIS A 114 -17.16 3.70 -19.79
C HIS A 114 -16.74 4.53 -18.57
N PHE A 115 -16.88 5.85 -18.69
CA PHE A 115 -16.59 6.78 -17.62
C PHE A 115 -17.79 7.04 -16.72
N ASP A 116 -18.99 6.76 -17.21
CA ASP A 116 -20.24 6.75 -16.45
C ASP A 116 -20.31 5.56 -15.49
N PHE A 117 -21.40 5.46 -14.77
CA PHE A 117 -21.72 4.33 -13.93
C PHE A 117 -23.08 3.77 -14.35
N ASP A 118 -23.12 2.49 -14.69
CA ASP A 118 -24.35 1.79 -15.02
C ASP A 118 -24.40 0.44 -14.28
N ALA A 119 -25.21 0.37 -13.22
CA ALA A 119 -25.38 -0.85 -12.43
C ALA A 119 -25.98 -2.03 -13.22
N ALA A 120 -26.61 -1.76 -14.37
CA ALA A 120 -27.15 -2.79 -15.25
C ALA A 120 -26.09 -3.36 -16.21
N ARG A 121 -24.96 -2.66 -16.37
CA ARG A 121 -23.87 -3.10 -17.27
C ARG A 121 -23.27 -4.40 -16.80
N GLU A 122 -23.16 -5.36 -17.71
CA GLU A 122 -22.55 -6.63 -17.49
C GLU A 122 -21.14 -6.68 -18.08
N TYR A 123 -20.26 -7.41 -17.41
CA TYR A 123 -18.89 -7.63 -17.86
C TYR A 123 -18.82 -8.79 -18.84
N PRO A 124 -17.81 -8.83 -19.73
CA PRO A 124 -17.55 -9.98 -20.60
C PRO A 124 -17.44 -11.29 -19.81
N ALA A 125 -17.84 -12.39 -20.45
CA ALA A 125 -17.92 -13.70 -19.79
C ALA A 125 -16.56 -14.19 -19.22
N ASP A 126 -15.43 -13.83 -19.85
CA ASP A 126 -14.09 -14.16 -19.37
C ASP A 126 -13.73 -13.36 -18.09
N VAL A 127 -14.18 -12.11 -17.99
CA VAL A 127 -14.04 -11.29 -16.77
C VAL A 127 -14.90 -11.86 -15.65
N ALA A 128 -16.16 -12.19 -15.93
CA ALA A 128 -17.05 -12.83 -14.97
C ALA A 128 -16.47 -14.15 -14.47
N LYS A 129 -15.96 -14.99 -15.40
CA LYS A 129 -15.28 -16.24 -15.07
C LYS A 129 -14.05 -16.05 -14.18
N LEU A 130 -13.23 -14.99 -14.43
CA LEU A 130 -12.09 -14.66 -13.58
C LEU A 130 -12.52 -14.35 -12.15
N VAL A 131 -13.55 -13.50 -11.98
CA VAL A 131 -14.05 -13.12 -10.66
C VAL A 131 -14.70 -14.31 -9.93
N GLU A 132 -15.44 -15.16 -10.64
CA GLU A 132 -16.02 -16.38 -10.08
C GLU A 132 -14.94 -17.37 -9.63
N SER A 133 -13.85 -17.49 -10.41
CA SER A 133 -12.74 -18.39 -10.10
C SER A 133 -11.84 -17.86 -8.97
N PHE A 134 -11.78 -16.54 -8.78
CA PHE A 134 -10.94 -15.87 -7.79
C PHE A 134 -11.76 -14.80 -7.05
N PRO A 135 -12.63 -15.21 -6.12
CA PRO A 135 -13.59 -14.31 -5.49
C PRO A 135 -12.99 -13.37 -4.42
N GLY A 136 -11.68 -13.36 -4.23
CA GLY A 136 -11.01 -12.49 -3.27
C GLY A 136 -10.25 -13.25 -2.18
N ALA A 137 -10.51 -13.03 -0.91
CA ALA A 137 -9.82 -13.67 0.22
C ALA A 137 -10.09 -15.19 0.25
N TRP A 138 -9.08 -16.07 0.21
CA TRP A 138 -9.36 -17.49 0.13
C TRP A 138 -8.18 -18.44 0.30
N ILE A 139 -6.99 -17.95 0.51
CA ILE A 139 -5.83 -18.80 0.56
C ILE A 139 -5.36 -18.95 1.99
N ASN A 140 -5.21 -20.20 2.43
CA ASN A 140 -4.64 -20.55 3.74
C ASN A 140 -5.33 -19.88 4.92
N SER A 141 -6.63 -19.58 4.81
CA SER A 141 -7.40 -19.17 5.97
C SER A 141 -7.40 -20.30 6.99
N HIS A 142 -6.58 -20.17 8.02
CA HIS A 142 -6.76 -20.94 9.22
C HIS A 142 -8.07 -20.46 9.84
N THR A 143 -9.03 -21.34 10.00
CA THR A 143 -10.25 -21.07 10.74
C THR A 143 -9.89 -20.74 12.17
N SER A 144 -9.76 -19.46 12.49
CA SER A 144 -9.69 -19.02 13.87
C SER A 144 -11.11 -18.78 14.35
N LYS A 145 -11.56 -19.54 15.31
CA LYS A 145 -12.82 -19.31 15.98
C LYS A 145 -12.65 -18.15 16.93
N GLY A 146 -13.39 -17.06 16.69
CA GLY A 146 -13.48 -15.95 17.62
C GLY A 146 -14.69 -16.10 18.52
N LEU A 147 -14.56 -15.74 19.77
CA LEU A 147 -15.68 -15.62 20.71
C LEU A 147 -16.18 -14.16 20.70
N THR A 148 -17.45 -13.95 20.48
CA THR A 148 -18.11 -12.69 20.78
C THR A 148 -19.20 -12.91 21.79
N THR A 149 -19.20 -12.10 22.84
CA THR A 149 -20.28 -12.09 23.82
C THR A 149 -21.33 -11.11 23.35
N ASP A 150 -22.54 -11.56 23.12
CA ASP A 150 -23.69 -10.70 22.89
C ASP A 150 -23.92 -9.88 24.17
N ARG A 151 -23.97 -8.56 24.04
CA ARG A 151 -24.07 -7.66 25.19
C ARG A 151 -25.45 -7.57 25.80
N ASP A 152 -26.47 -7.88 25.02
CA ASP A 152 -27.86 -7.78 25.45
C ASP A 152 -28.32 -9.08 26.12
N THR A 153 -27.78 -10.20 25.68
CA THR A 153 -28.13 -11.54 26.20
C THR A 153 -27.06 -12.13 27.10
N GLY A 154 -25.82 -11.64 27.06
CA GLY A 154 -24.69 -12.23 27.78
C GLY A 154 -24.23 -13.58 27.23
N GLU A 155 -24.78 -14.03 26.09
CA GLU A 155 -24.42 -15.30 25.48
C GLU A 155 -23.15 -15.18 24.63
N ASP A 156 -22.26 -16.14 24.82
CA ASP A 156 -21.07 -16.29 24.00
C ASP A 156 -21.40 -16.98 22.68
N THR A 157 -21.36 -16.23 21.60
CA THR A 157 -21.45 -16.81 20.25
C THR A 157 -20.05 -17.01 19.68
N VAL A 158 -19.77 -18.24 19.27
CA VAL A 158 -18.57 -18.55 18.49
C VAL A 158 -18.80 -18.12 17.06
N TYR A 159 -18.11 -17.09 16.63
CA TYR A 159 -18.09 -16.70 15.22
C TYR A 159 -16.74 -17.05 14.60
N ASP A 160 -16.79 -17.43 13.35
CA ASP A 160 -15.58 -17.70 12.59
C ASP A 160 -14.96 -16.37 12.13
N THR A 161 -13.78 -16.05 12.64
CA THR A 161 -13.06 -14.81 12.29
C THR A 161 -12.58 -14.77 10.85
N THR A 162 -12.63 -15.89 10.15
CA THR A 162 -12.38 -15.97 8.72
C THR A 162 -13.60 -15.57 7.87
N GLY A 163 -14.45 -14.71 8.37
CA GLY A 163 -15.73 -14.33 7.78
C GLY A 163 -15.70 -13.95 6.29
N TYR A 164 -14.57 -13.51 5.78
CA TYR A 164 -14.39 -13.33 4.34
C TYR A 164 -14.09 -14.64 3.60
N ALA A 165 -13.36 -15.57 4.20
CA ALA A 165 -13.08 -16.87 3.62
C ALA A 165 -14.34 -17.78 3.60
N LEU A 166 -15.23 -17.64 4.57
CA LEU A 166 -16.48 -18.42 4.66
C LEU A 166 -17.44 -18.18 3.51
N LYS A 167 -17.46 -17.00 2.89
CA LYS A 167 -18.30 -16.71 1.73
C LYS A 167 -17.80 -17.38 0.44
N GLN A 168 -16.70 -18.09 0.51
CA GLN A 168 -15.99 -18.67 -0.64
C GLN A 168 -15.95 -20.19 -0.59
N TYR A 169 -16.75 -20.80 0.25
CA TYR A 169 -16.98 -22.24 0.17
C TYR A 169 -17.66 -22.55 -1.16
N GLY A 170 -17.06 -23.43 -1.97
CA GLY A 170 -17.75 -24.03 -3.10
C GLY A 170 -19.04 -24.74 -2.62
N GLU A 171 -19.90 -25.09 -3.55
CA GLU A 171 -21.22 -25.71 -3.29
C GLU A 171 -21.19 -26.90 -2.28
N ASN A 172 -20.01 -27.45 -2.02
CA ASN A 172 -19.78 -28.60 -1.12
C ASN A 172 -19.10 -28.23 0.22
N GLY A 173 -19.06 -26.97 0.62
CA GLY A 173 -18.46 -26.55 1.89
C GLY A 173 -16.92 -26.70 1.98
N ARG A 174 -16.23 -26.95 0.87
CA ARG A 174 -14.76 -27.02 0.81
C ARG A 174 -14.17 -25.66 0.53
N VAL A 175 -13.12 -25.31 1.27
CA VAL A 175 -12.32 -24.11 0.96
C VAL A 175 -11.68 -24.29 -0.42
N GLN A 176 -11.96 -23.36 -1.33
CA GLN A 176 -11.40 -23.38 -2.66
C GLN A 176 -9.89 -23.07 -2.58
N SER A 177 -9.05 -23.95 -3.09
CA SER A 177 -7.62 -23.71 -3.18
C SER A 177 -7.26 -22.81 -4.36
N LEU A 178 -6.05 -22.23 -4.35
CA LEU A 178 -5.53 -21.46 -5.49
C LEU A 178 -5.48 -22.33 -6.76
N ALA A 179 -5.12 -23.60 -6.62
CA ALA A 179 -5.11 -24.56 -7.72
C ALA A 179 -6.51 -24.76 -8.31
N ASP A 180 -7.53 -24.86 -7.44
CA ASP A 180 -8.92 -24.99 -7.88
C ASP A 180 -9.37 -23.72 -8.62
N GLY A 181 -8.98 -22.54 -8.16
CA GLY A 181 -9.25 -21.27 -8.83
C GLY A 181 -8.66 -21.22 -10.23
N PHE A 182 -7.37 -21.58 -10.40
CA PHE A 182 -6.74 -21.65 -11.73
C PHE A 182 -7.38 -22.73 -12.62
N ALA A 183 -7.69 -23.90 -12.06
CA ALA A 183 -8.36 -24.97 -12.81
C ALA A 183 -9.76 -24.53 -13.26
N ALA A 184 -10.53 -23.89 -12.39
CA ALA A 184 -11.84 -23.35 -12.72
C ALA A 184 -11.75 -22.28 -13.81
N TYR A 185 -10.77 -21.39 -13.74
CA TYR A 185 -10.57 -20.36 -14.76
C TYR A 185 -10.13 -20.96 -16.11
N GLN A 186 -9.29 -21.99 -16.14
CA GLN A 186 -8.83 -22.61 -17.39
C GLN A 186 -9.89 -23.52 -18.02
N ASN A 187 -10.47 -24.43 -17.23
CA ASN A 187 -11.28 -25.54 -17.69
C ASN A 187 -12.77 -25.38 -17.42
N GLY A 188 -13.17 -24.40 -16.61
CA GLY A 188 -14.56 -24.18 -16.22
C GLY A 188 -15.42 -23.69 -17.37
N THR A 189 -16.71 -23.99 -17.28
CA THR A 189 -17.73 -23.38 -18.15
C THR A 189 -17.79 -21.87 -17.95
N PRO A 190 -18.35 -21.10 -18.88
CA PRO A 190 -18.63 -19.68 -18.66
C PRO A 190 -19.39 -19.47 -17.34
N ALA A 191 -19.13 -18.32 -16.72
CA ALA A 191 -19.75 -17.97 -15.45
C ALA A 191 -21.26 -18.17 -15.46
N LYS A 192 -21.80 -18.77 -14.40
CA LYS A 192 -23.24 -19.01 -14.26
C LYS A 192 -24.03 -17.73 -14.04
N GLN A 193 -23.36 -16.68 -13.53
CA GLN A 193 -23.97 -15.38 -13.22
C GLN A 193 -23.19 -14.27 -13.92
N SER A 194 -23.91 -13.34 -14.52
CA SER A 194 -23.33 -12.08 -14.98
C SER A 194 -22.94 -11.22 -13.78
N ILE A 195 -21.76 -10.60 -13.87
CA ILE A 195 -21.25 -9.69 -12.86
C ILE A 195 -21.55 -8.27 -13.30
N LYS A 196 -22.14 -7.50 -12.39
CA LYS A 196 -22.53 -6.11 -12.64
C LYS A 196 -21.48 -5.14 -12.14
N GLU A 197 -21.49 -3.94 -12.69
CA GLU A 197 -20.54 -2.88 -12.37
C GLU A 197 -20.64 -2.50 -10.87
N PRO A 198 -19.49 -2.47 -10.13
CA PRO A 198 -19.47 -2.04 -8.75
C PRO A 198 -19.67 -0.53 -8.63
N ILE A 199 -20.27 -0.08 -7.53
CA ILE A 199 -20.51 1.34 -7.26
C ILE A 199 -19.21 2.04 -6.82
N LEU A 200 -18.36 2.37 -7.79
CA LEU A 200 -17.12 3.13 -7.59
C LEU A 200 -17.09 4.31 -8.57
N PHE A 201 -17.38 5.49 -8.06
CA PHE A 201 -17.54 6.68 -8.90
C PHE A 201 -16.22 7.29 -9.39
N MET A 202 -15.10 6.96 -8.77
CA MET A 202 -13.80 7.53 -9.10
C MET A 202 -13.32 7.04 -10.47
N ILE A 203 -12.81 7.95 -11.29
CA ILE A 203 -12.23 7.64 -12.60
C ILE A 203 -10.71 7.78 -12.55
N LEU A 204 -10.23 8.97 -12.20
CA LEU A 204 -8.82 9.32 -12.29
C LEU A 204 -7.92 8.44 -11.40
N PRO A 205 -8.29 8.07 -10.16
CA PRO A 205 -7.50 7.14 -9.35
C PRO A 205 -7.33 5.74 -9.96
N PHE A 206 -8.20 5.35 -10.91
CA PHE A 206 -8.09 4.09 -11.64
C PHE A 206 -7.46 4.22 -13.04
N ALA A 207 -7.08 5.43 -13.45
CA ALA A 207 -6.54 5.65 -14.80
C ALA A 207 -5.28 4.82 -15.10
N PRO A 208 -4.29 4.67 -14.22
CA PRO A 208 -3.13 3.82 -14.49
C PRO A 208 -3.51 2.37 -14.75
N GLN A 209 -4.37 1.80 -13.92
CA GLN A 209 -4.83 0.42 -14.04
C GLN A 209 -5.63 0.22 -15.33
N ALA A 210 -6.52 1.16 -15.64
CA ALA A 210 -7.32 1.14 -16.86
C ALA A 210 -6.46 1.20 -18.12
N LEU A 211 -5.40 2.02 -18.12
CA LEU A 211 -4.44 2.08 -19.23
C LEU A 211 -3.66 0.76 -19.38
N GLY A 212 -3.27 0.12 -18.28
CA GLY A 212 -2.62 -1.19 -18.32
C GLY A 212 -3.55 -2.29 -18.85
N ILE A 213 -4.82 -2.28 -18.44
CA ILE A 213 -5.86 -3.18 -18.99
C ILE A 213 -6.08 -2.91 -20.48
N LEU A 214 -6.19 -1.65 -20.87
CA LEU A 214 -6.37 -1.28 -22.29
C LEU A 214 -5.21 -1.81 -23.13
N ALA A 215 -3.96 -1.62 -22.69
CA ALA A 215 -2.80 -2.12 -23.38
C ALA A 215 -2.83 -3.67 -23.51
N ALA A 216 -3.17 -4.37 -22.43
CA ALA A 216 -3.30 -5.82 -22.43
C ALA A 216 -4.40 -6.30 -23.40
N ARG A 217 -5.55 -5.64 -23.42
CA ARG A 217 -6.65 -5.94 -24.36
C ARG A 217 -6.23 -5.73 -25.82
N LEU A 218 -5.54 -4.63 -26.11
CA LEU A 218 -5.03 -4.35 -27.46
C LEU A 218 -4.00 -5.40 -27.92
N LEU A 219 -3.29 -6.02 -26.99
CA LEU A 219 -2.37 -7.13 -27.26
C LEU A 219 -3.08 -8.50 -27.31
N GLY A 220 -4.40 -8.56 -27.17
CA GLY A 220 -5.20 -9.78 -27.24
C GLY A 220 -5.17 -10.65 -25.98
N PHE A 221 -4.75 -10.13 -24.83
CA PHE A 221 -4.79 -10.87 -23.58
C PHE A 221 -6.23 -10.98 -23.03
N GLY A 222 -6.55 -12.16 -22.46
CA GLY A 222 -7.80 -12.39 -21.74
C GLY A 222 -7.83 -11.69 -20.37
N ALA A 223 -8.91 -11.90 -19.61
CA ALA A 223 -9.19 -11.20 -18.34
C ALA A 223 -8.04 -11.29 -17.32
N LEU A 224 -7.39 -12.45 -17.17
CA LEU A 224 -6.24 -12.62 -16.27
C LEU A 224 -5.03 -11.79 -16.73
N GLY A 225 -4.73 -11.76 -18.03
CA GLY A 225 -3.67 -10.91 -18.58
C GLY A 225 -3.97 -9.43 -18.41
N CYS A 226 -5.24 -9.02 -18.52
CA CYS A 226 -5.70 -7.67 -18.24
C CYS A 226 -5.50 -7.29 -16.77
N LEU A 227 -5.76 -8.20 -15.83
CA LEU A 227 -5.47 -7.99 -14.41
C LEU A 227 -3.99 -7.70 -14.16
N TYR A 228 -3.10 -8.53 -14.71
CA TYR A 228 -1.65 -8.32 -14.57
C TYR A 228 -1.18 -7.04 -15.27
N GLY A 229 -1.72 -6.74 -16.45
CA GLY A 229 -1.44 -5.47 -17.15
C GLY A 229 -1.79 -4.24 -16.30
N GLY A 230 -2.96 -4.27 -15.67
CA GLY A 230 -3.39 -3.22 -14.75
C GLY A 230 -2.51 -3.09 -13.50
N ARG A 231 -2.12 -4.22 -12.88
CA ARG A 231 -1.20 -4.25 -11.74
C ARG A 231 0.17 -3.65 -12.08
N VAL A 232 0.74 -4.03 -13.22
CA VAL A 232 2.05 -3.51 -13.68
C VAL A 232 1.99 -2.01 -13.94
N ALA A 233 0.94 -1.52 -14.59
CA ALA A 233 0.78 -0.09 -14.85
C ALA A 233 0.60 0.71 -13.56
N ASN A 234 -0.16 0.18 -12.60
CA ASN A 234 -0.33 0.77 -11.27
C ASN A 234 1.02 0.90 -10.54
N LEU A 235 1.79 -0.18 -10.51
CA LEU A 235 3.13 -0.24 -9.93
C LEU A 235 4.10 0.75 -10.61
N LEU A 236 4.04 0.88 -11.93
CA LEU A 236 4.88 1.82 -12.67
C LEU A 236 4.63 3.26 -12.24
N VAL A 237 3.35 3.66 -12.14
CA VAL A 237 2.99 5.01 -11.67
C VAL A 237 3.42 5.23 -10.22
N TYR A 238 3.21 4.24 -9.35
CA TYR A 238 3.72 4.27 -7.98
C TYR A 238 5.24 4.53 -7.94
N ALA A 239 6.03 3.77 -8.68
CA ALA A 239 7.49 3.91 -8.73
C ALA A 239 7.93 5.29 -9.27
N LEU A 240 7.23 5.83 -10.28
CA LEU A 240 7.51 7.16 -10.82
C LEU A 240 7.24 8.28 -9.82
N ILE A 241 6.15 8.21 -9.05
CA ILE A 241 5.85 9.18 -7.99
C ILE A 241 6.87 9.03 -6.85
N CYS A 242 7.23 7.80 -6.44
CA CYS A 242 8.29 7.55 -5.45
C CYS A 242 9.64 8.12 -5.92
N ARG A 243 9.98 8.05 -7.22
CA ARG A 243 11.17 8.72 -7.78
C ARG A 243 11.14 10.23 -7.55
N ALA A 244 9.96 10.84 -7.73
CA ALA A 244 9.79 12.27 -7.47
C ALA A 244 9.98 12.60 -5.98
N ALA A 245 9.51 11.76 -5.06
CA ALA A 245 9.73 11.89 -3.63
C ALA A 245 11.22 11.75 -3.27
N LEU A 246 11.89 10.69 -3.76
CA LEU A 246 13.32 10.44 -3.53
C LEU A 246 14.24 11.56 -4.02
N ARG A 247 13.82 12.34 -5.02
CA ARG A 247 14.56 13.53 -5.48
C ARG A 247 14.45 14.72 -4.54
N ARG A 248 13.44 14.75 -3.65
CA ARG A 248 13.06 15.92 -2.85
C ARG A 248 13.15 15.74 -1.34
N CYS A 249 13.46 14.54 -0.87
CA CYS A 249 13.50 14.18 0.55
C CYS A 249 14.69 14.72 1.36
N ALA A 250 15.50 15.63 0.78
CA ALA A 250 16.49 16.47 1.45
C ALA A 250 17.47 15.74 2.39
N GLY A 251 18.07 14.65 1.93
CA GLY A 251 19.05 13.87 2.73
C GLY A 251 18.43 12.63 3.36
N HIS A 252 17.11 12.56 3.53
CA HIS A 252 16.41 11.39 4.09
C HIS A 252 16.09 10.31 3.05
N GLY A 253 16.84 10.27 1.93
CA GLY A 253 16.63 9.29 0.85
C GLY A 253 16.51 7.84 1.32
N PRO A 254 17.38 7.33 2.22
CA PRO A 254 17.25 5.98 2.76
C PRO A 254 15.91 5.71 3.45
N LEU A 255 15.39 6.63 4.25
CA LEU A 255 14.11 6.49 4.94
C LEU A 255 12.93 6.44 3.94
N PHE A 256 12.93 7.35 2.96
CA PHE A 256 11.89 7.37 1.93
C PHE A 256 11.96 6.13 1.02
N LEU A 257 13.15 5.60 0.76
CA LEU A 257 13.33 4.35 0.05
C LEU A 257 12.81 3.16 0.87
N ALA A 258 13.07 3.12 2.18
CA ALA A 258 12.54 2.10 3.08
C ALA A 258 11.00 2.11 3.10
N ALA A 259 10.37 3.29 3.15
CA ALA A 259 8.92 3.41 3.08
C ALA A 259 8.36 2.94 1.72
N ALA A 260 9.00 3.32 0.61
CA ALA A 260 8.60 2.91 -0.73
C ALA A 260 8.78 1.41 -0.99
N LEU A 261 9.80 0.79 -0.37
CA LEU A 261 10.09 -0.65 -0.44
C LEU A 261 9.49 -1.44 0.75
N CYS A 262 8.74 -0.79 1.64
CA CYS A 262 8.00 -1.49 2.68
C CYS A 262 7.09 -2.55 2.02
N PRO A 263 7.11 -3.81 2.48
CA PRO A 263 6.38 -4.89 1.83
C PRO A 263 4.91 -4.60 1.63
N LEU A 264 4.24 -3.97 2.61
CA LEU A 264 2.85 -3.57 2.49
C LEU A 264 2.65 -2.49 1.40
N SER A 265 3.58 -1.54 1.27
CA SER A 265 3.55 -0.54 0.19
C SER A 265 3.69 -1.19 -1.19
N LEU A 266 4.63 -2.13 -1.33
CA LEU A 266 4.85 -2.87 -2.57
C LEU A 266 3.66 -3.75 -2.93
N TYR A 267 3.06 -4.42 -1.93
CA TYR A 267 1.87 -5.25 -2.13
C TYR A 267 0.70 -4.42 -2.66
N MET A 268 0.44 -3.26 -2.04
CA MET A 268 -0.61 -2.35 -2.52
C MET A 268 -0.30 -1.80 -3.92
N ALA A 269 0.97 -1.46 -4.17
CA ALA A 269 1.41 -0.98 -5.48
C ALA A 269 1.28 -2.04 -6.59
N ALA A 270 1.45 -3.30 -6.23
CA ALA A 270 1.36 -4.47 -7.10
C ALA A 270 -0.07 -5.01 -7.29
N SER A 271 -1.08 -4.31 -6.79
CA SER A 271 -2.50 -4.65 -6.89
C SER A 271 -3.26 -3.69 -7.79
N MET A 272 -4.56 -3.94 -7.98
CA MET A 272 -5.46 -3.02 -8.69
C MET A 272 -5.93 -1.84 -7.83
N SER A 273 -5.50 -1.77 -6.56
CA SER A 273 -5.95 -0.74 -5.65
C SER A 273 -5.41 0.66 -6.01
N TYR A 274 -6.27 1.66 -5.96
CA TYR A 274 -5.87 3.07 -6.06
C TYR A 274 -5.08 3.55 -4.83
N ASP A 275 -5.08 2.79 -3.74
CA ASP A 275 -4.25 3.09 -2.55
C ASP A 275 -2.75 3.13 -2.88
N ALA A 276 -2.32 2.49 -3.97
CA ALA A 276 -0.96 2.58 -4.48
C ALA A 276 -0.53 4.03 -4.77
N GLN A 277 -1.29 4.72 -5.62
CA GLN A 277 -0.98 6.12 -5.96
C GLN A 277 -1.22 7.05 -4.76
N LEU A 278 -2.21 6.76 -3.93
CA LEU A 278 -2.47 7.50 -2.70
C LEU A 278 -1.25 7.48 -1.77
N LEU A 279 -0.67 6.30 -1.51
CA LEU A 279 0.54 6.14 -0.72
C LEU A 279 1.73 6.88 -1.35
N ALA A 280 1.92 6.74 -2.66
CA ALA A 280 2.99 7.45 -3.37
C ALA A 280 2.84 8.97 -3.28
N CYS A 281 1.60 9.49 -3.38
CA CYS A 281 1.30 10.90 -3.19
C CYS A 281 1.60 11.35 -1.75
N TYR A 282 1.30 10.55 -0.75
CA TYR A 282 1.68 10.83 0.64
C TYR A 282 3.19 10.89 0.82
N TYR A 283 3.94 9.95 0.23
CA TYR A 283 5.40 9.98 0.27
C TYR A 283 5.96 11.20 -0.45
N LEU A 284 5.38 11.60 -1.58
CA LEU A 284 5.78 12.83 -2.27
C LEU A 284 5.48 14.08 -1.43
N MET A 285 4.30 14.20 -0.85
CA MET A 285 3.94 15.34 0.03
C MET A 285 4.84 15.39 1.27
N ALA A 286 5.13 14.23 1.89
CA ALA A 286 6.06 14.14 3.00
C ALA A 286 7.49 14.54 2.59
N ALA A 287 7.96 14.14 1.40
CA ALA A 287 9.27 14.52 0.87
C ALA A 287 9.37 16.03 0.60
N LEU A 288 8.33 16.62 0.04
CA LEU A 288 8.24 18.07 -0.18
C LEU A 288 8.21 18.84 1.15
N PHE A 289 7.55 18.29 2.16
CA PHE A 289 7.61 18.81 3.53
C PHE A 289 9.00 18.65 4.15
N ALA A 290 9.67 17.51 3.97
CA ALA A 290 11.03 17.29 4.45
C ALA A 290 12.06 18.20 3.73
N GLY A 291 11.74 18.71 2.54
CA GLY A 291 12.56 19.63 1.76
C GLY A 291 12.97 20.90 2.52
N GLN A 292 14.10 21.53 2.15
CA GLN A 292 14.57 22.74 2.85
C GLN A 292 13.75 23.97 2.48
N THR A 293 13.41 24.09 1.20
CA THR A 293 12.68 25.22 0.63
C THR A 293 11.41 24.74 -0.03
N PHE A 294 10.38 25.54 0.03
CA PHE A 294 9.12 25.29 -0.64
C PHE A 294 8.92 26.35 -1.73
N GLY A 295 9.34 26.01 -2.95
CA GLY A 295 9.32 26.90 -4.11
C GLY A 295 8.13 26.63 -5.04
N LYS A 296 8.19 27.18 -6.28
CA LYS A 296 7.13 27.01 -7.29
C LYS A 296 6.93 25.55 -7.69
N SER A 297 8.02 24.80 -7.92
CA SER A 297 7.94 23.40 -8.32
C SER A 297 7.39 22.52 -7.21
N GLU A 298 7.80 22.78 -5.97
CA GLU A 298 7.29 22.07 -4.78
C GLU A 298 5.81 22.35 -4.57
N MET A 299 5.39 23.59 -4.75
CA MET A 299 3.98 23.98 -4.64
C MET A 299 3.10 23.26 -5.68
N LEU A 300 3.52 23.27 -6.95
CA LEU A 300 2.74 22.62 -8.03
C LEU A 300 2.64 21.11 -7.83
N LEU A 301 3.76 20.45 -7.47
CA LEU A 301 3.76 19.01 -7.18
C LEU A 301 2.94 18.67 -5.93
N TYR A 302 2.99 19.54 -4.90
CA TYR A 302 2.18 19.35 -3.70
C TYR A 302 0.68 19.44 -4.02
N LEU A 303 0.27 20.47 -4.78
CA LEU A 303 -1.13 20.64 -5.19
C LEU A 303 -1.60 19.47 -6.07
N ALA A 304 -0.77 18.98 -6.98
CA ALA A 304 -1.09 17.82 -7.80
C ALA A 304 -1.27 16.54 -6.96
N ALA A 305 -0.32 16.24 -6.06
CA ALA A 305 -0.40 15.09 -5.17
C ALA A 305 -1.57 15.21 -4.18
N PHE A 306 -1.80 16.41 -3.66
CA PHE A 306 -2.91 16.71 -2.75
C PHE A 306 -4.27 16.57 -3.43
N GLY A 307 -4.42 17.09 -4.65
CA GLY A 307 -5.62 16.93 -5.46
C GLY A 307 -5.90 15.45 -5.76
N TRP A 308 -4.86 14.70 -6.18
CA TRP A 308 -5.00 13.27 -6.41
C TRP A 308 -5.42 12.51 -5.16
N ALA A 309 -4.80 12.80 -4.01
CA ALA A 309 -5.17 12.18 -2.74
C ALA A 309 -6.63 12.45 -2.35
N ASN A 310 -7.11 13.68 -2.56
CA ASN A 310 -8.52 14.03 -2.31
C ASN A 310 -9.49 13.37 -3.29
N MET A 311 -9.07 13.07 -4.54
CA MET A 311 -9.89 12.26 -5.47
C MET A 311 -9.98 10.81 -5.01
N ALA A 312 -8.92 10.27 -4.43
CA ALA A 312 -8.89 8.88 -3.96
C ALA A 312 -9.65 8.70 -2.64
N LYS A 313 -9.41 9.57 -1.66
CA LYS A 313 -10.09 9.54 -0.34
C LYS A 313 -10.44 10.98 0.07
N PRO A 314 -11.69 11.42 -0.12
CA PRO A 314 -12.11 12.76 0.23
C PRO A 314 -12.03 13.04 1.75
N TRP A 315 -11.98 14.30 2.11
CA TRP A 315 -12.05 14.89 3.45
C TRP A 315 -10.84 14.65 4.35
N ILE A 316 -10.44 13.40 4.64
CA ILE A 316 -9.33 13.11 5.54
C ILE A 316 -8.00 13.71 5.07
N ASN A 317 -7.84 13.87 3.77
CA ASN A 317 -6.66 14.43 3.16
C ASN A 317 -6.52 15.95 3.35
N LEU A 318 -7.55 16.63 3.86
CA LEU A 318 -7.44 18.05 4.25
C LEU A 318 -6.36 18.28 5.29
N LEU A 319 -6.08 17.31 6.16
CA LEU A 319 -5.03 17.41 7.17
C LEU A 319 -3.63 17.59 6.57
N TRP A 320 -3.40 17.10 5.35
CA TRP A 320 -2.13 17.29 4.65
C TRP A 320 -1.84 18.77 4.33
N LEU A 321 -2.87 19.61 4.26
CA LEU A 321 -2.71 21.05 4.04
C LEU A 321 -1.84 21.72 5.11
N ILE A 322 -1.80 21.19 6.32
CA ILE A 322 -1.08 21.76 7.46
C ILE A 322 0.44 21.68 7.26
N LEU A 323 0.96 20.57 6.74
CA LEU A 323 2.39 20.29 6.69
C LEU A 323 3.22 21.37 5.95
N PRO A 324 2.90 21.79 4.72
CA PRO A 324 3.69 22.82 4.04
C PRO A 324 3.66 24.16 4.76
N LEU A 325 2.60 24.47 5.51
CA LEU A 325 2.48 25.73 6.26
C LEU A 325 3.47 25.82 7.43
N LEU A 326 4.01 24.68 7.90
CA LEU A 326 5.02 24.63 8.97
C LEU A 326 6.42 25.10 8.50
N HIS A 327 6.65 25.29 7.20
CA HIS A 327 7.92 25.87 6.73
C HIS A 327 8.14 27.27 7.31
N ALA A 328 9.39 27.57 7.71
CA ALA A 328 9.75 28.91 8.14
C ALA A 328 9.54 29.92 6.99
N LYS A 329 9.20 31.17 7.31
CA LYS A 329 8.91 32.22 6.33
C LYS A 329 10.08 32.42 5.36
N LYS A 330 11.33 32.35 5.84
CA LYS A 330 12.56 32.45 5.03
C LYS A 330 12.76 31.31 4.02
N ASN A 331 12.13 30.14 4.26
CA ASN A 331 12.23 28.95 3.42
C ASN A 331 11.05 28.84 2.43
N TRP A 332 10.05 29.69 2.59
CA TRP A 332 8.89 29.76 1.69
C TRP A 332 9.22 30.62 0.48
N ARG A 333 9.45 30.02 -0.66
CA ARG A 333 9.80 30.66 -1.94
C ARG A 333 8.76 30.43 -3.03
N ALA A 334 7.58 29.93 -2.66
CA ALA A 334 6.47 29.76 -3.58
C ALA A 334 5.91 31.12 -4.03
N PRO A 335 5.32 31.23 -5.23
CA PRO A 335 4.76 32.48 -5.74
C PRO A 335 3.54 32.95 -4.93
N LEU A 336 2.81 32.01 -4.34
CA LEU A 336 1.69 32.31 -3.45
C LEU A 336 2.18 32.46 -2.00
N LYS A 337 1.63 33.44 -1.28
CA LYS A 337 1.79 33.50 0.18
C LYS A 337 1.17 32.26 0.82
N LYS A 338 1.60 31.89 2.04
CA LYS A 338 1.09 30.70 2.73
C LYS A 338 -0.44 30.63 2.82
N TRP A 339 -1.09 31.73 3.16
CA TRP A 339 -2.54 31.79 3.23
C TRP A 339 -3.21 31.65 1.86
N GLN A 340 -2.61 32.22 0.79
CA GLN A 340 -3.11 32.06 -0.58
C GLN A 340 -2.96 30.62 -1.06
N PHE A 341 -1.83 29.97 -0.74
CA PHE A 341 -1.63 28.55 -0.99
C PHE A 341 -2.65 27.70 -0.23
N ALA A 342 -2.88 28.00 1.06
CA ALA A 342 -3.87 27.29 1.86
C ALA A 342 -5.29 27.44 1.28
N ALA A 343 -5.66 28.67 0.86
CA ALA A 343 -6.94 28.92 0.22
C ALA A 343 -7.06 28.17 -1.12
N ALA A 344 -6.03 28.20 -1.98
CA ALA A 344 -6.02 27.49 -3.24
C ALA A 344 -6.11 25.96 -3.07
N ALA A 345 -5.38 25.39 -2.12
CA ALA A 345 -5.44 23.98 -1.81
C ALA A 345 -6.80 23.57 -1.20
N LEU A 346 -7.37 24.41 -0.33
CA LEU A 346 -8.70 24.18 0.22
C LEU A 346 -9.77 24.22 -0.90
N LEU A 347 -9.72 25.22 -1.77
CA LEU A 347 -10.63 25.33 -2.92
C LEU A 347 -10.48 24.13 -3.87
N LEU A 348 -9.24 23.67 -4.11
CA LEU A 348 -9.00 22.46 -4.90
C LEU A 348 -9.65 21.23 -4.23
N ALA A 349 -9.44 21.04 -2.93
CA ALA A 349 -10.03 19.91 -2.21
C ALA A 349 -11.56 19.99 -2.18
N LEU A 350 -12.12 21.15 -1.87
CA LEU A 350 -13.60 21.35 -1.88
C LEU A 350 -14.17 21.12 -3.27
N GLY A 351 -13.52 21.64 -4.33
CA GLY A 351 -13.94 21.41 -5.70
C GLY A 351 -13.90 19.96 -6.12
N VAL A 352 -12.82 19.23 -5.76
CA VAL A 352 -12.68 17.79 -6.02
C VAL A 352 -13.75 17.01 -5.24
N ASN A 353 -13.91 17.28 -3.94
CA ASN A 353 -14.89 16.60 -3.11
C ASN A 353 -16.32 16.88 -3.58
N TRP A 354 -16.61 18.13 -3.94
CA TRP A 354 -17.90 18.50 -4.52
C TRP A 354 -18.15 17.76 -5.83
N LEU A 355 -17.16 17.68 -6.72
CA LEU A 355 -17.27 16.96 -7.99
C LEU A 355 -17.57 15.47 -7.77
N ILE A 356 -16.88 14.82 -6.81
CA ILE A 356 -17.10 13.41 -6.46
C ILE A 356 -18.51 13.22 -5.87
N GLU A 357 -18.95 14.10 -4.97
CA GLU A 357 -20.27 14.01 -4.36
C GLU A 357 -21.38 14.30 -5.38
N TRP A 358 -21.18 15.27 -6.25
CA TRP A 358 -22.13 15.57 -7.32
C TRP A 358 -22.24 14.38 -8.29
N TYR A 359 -21.10 13.88 -8.77
CA TYR A 359 -21.04 12.73 -9.67
C TYR A 359 -21.62 11.48 -9.01
N GLY A 360 -21.24 11.19 -7.78
CA GLY A 360 -21.78 10.09 -6.98
C GLY A 360 -23.27 10.25 -6.66
N GLY A 361 -23.72 11.47 -6.40
CA GLY A 361 -25.13 11.80 -6.12
C GLY A 361 -26.05 11.50 -7.28
N VAL A 362 -25.63 11.77 -8.51
CA VAL A 362 -26.40 11.44 -9.72
C VAL A 362 -26.69 9.94 -9.79
N PHE A 363 -25.71 9.11 -9.44
CA PHE A 363 -25.87 7.64 -9.49
C PHE A 363 -26.57 7.07 -8.25
N ARG A 364 -26.33 7.61 -7.06
CA ARG A 364 -27.04 7.20 -5.83
C ARG A 364 -28.55 7.40 -5.94
N TYR A 365 -28.97 8.45 -6.61
CA TYR A 365 -30.39 8.72 -6.85
C TYR A 365 -31.04 7.60 -7.68
N HIS A 366 -30.33 7.09 -8.68
CA HIS A 366 -30.86 6.03 -9.55
C HIS A 366 -30.79 4.62 -8.94
N TYR A 367 -29.80 4.33 -8.10
CA TYR A 367 -29.49 2.97 -7.65
C TYR A 367 -29.69 2.73 -6.14
N GLY A 368 -30.21 3.71 -5.44
CA GLY A 368 -30.45 3.64 -3.99
C GLY A 368 -29.18 3.80 -3.16
N THR A 369 -29.36 3.81 -1.86
CA THR A 369 -28.24 3.81 -0.91
C THR A 369 -27.46 2.52 -1.05
N ILE A 370 -26.13 2.62 -1.24
CA ILE A 370 -25.21 1.51 -1.11
C ILE A 370 -25.52 0.85 0.23
N GLY A 371 -25.82 -0.45 0.19
CA GLY A 371 -26.27 -1.20 1.35
C GLY A 371 -25.33 -0.96 2.54
N ARG A 372 -25.89 -0.95 3.74
CA ARG A 372 -25.13 -0.86 4.97
C ARG A 372 -24.07 -1.96 4.97
N MET A 373 -22.79 -1.57 5.04
CA MET A 373 -21.69 -2.55 5.03
C MET A 373 -21.75 -3.46 6.26
N LEU A 374 -22.23 -2.92 7.39
CA LEU A 374 -22.38 -3.66 8.65
C LEU A 374 -23.68 -3.23 9.33
N ASP A 375 -24.37 -4.17 9.98
CA ASP A 375 -25.54 -3.85 10.79
C ASP A 375 -25.15 -2.96 11.97
N GLY A 376 -26.03 -2.04 12.32
CA GLY A 376 -25.80 -1.09 13.42
C GLY A 376 -24.91 0.10 13.11
N VAL A 377 -24.40 0.25 11.87
CA VAL A 377 -23.68 1.47 11.45
C VAL A 377 -24.67 2.58 11.11
N ASP A 378 -24.62 3.65 11.89
CA ASP A 378 -25.38 4.88 11.64
C ASP A 378 -24.51 6.10 11.98
N GLN A 379 -24.24 6.93 10.98
CA GLN A 379 -23.28 8.03 11.10
C GLN A 379 -23.74 9.12 12.08
N MET A 380 -25.02 9.48 12.06
CA MET A 380 -25.49 10.59 12.90
C MET A 380 -25.61 10.22 14.37
N PRO A 381 -26.19 9.08 14.78
CA PRO A 381 -26.11 8.60 16.15
C PRO A 381 -24.67 8.39 16.63
N GLN A 382 -23.77 7.86 15.77
CA GLN A 382 -22.37 7.68 16.12
C GLN A 382 -21.64 9.01 16.36
N LEU A 383 -21.87 10.01 15.51
CA LEU A 383 -21.34 11.35 15.71
C LEU A 383 -21.86 11.98 17.02
N LYS A 384 -23.16 11.83 17.29
CA LYS A 384 -23.76 12.27 18.56
C LYS A 384 -23.11 11.57 19.75
N PHE A 385 -22.88 10.26 19.66
CA PHE A 385 -22.18 9.50 20.71
C PHE A 385 -20.78 10.05 20.96
N VAL A 386 -19.98 10.30 19.91
CA VAL A 386 -18.61 10.85 20.01
C VAL A 386 -18.63 12.22 20.70
N LEU A 387 -19.52 13.11 20.28
CA LEU A 387 -19.62 14.48 20.84
C LEU A 387 -20.13 14.49 22.28
N SER A 388 -21.05 13.57 22.64
CA SER A 388 -21.61 13.49 23.97
C SER A 388 -20.71 12.74 24.98
N ASN A 389 -19.77 11.93 24.50
CA ASN A 389 -18.92 11.07 25.34
C ASN A 389 -17.44 11.15 24.94
N PRO A 390 -16.80 12.33 24.96
CA PRO A 390 -15.45 12.51 24.42
C PRO A 390 -14.38 11.67 25.15
N LEU A 391 -14.49 11.47 26.46
CA LEU A 391 -13.56 10.64 27.22
C LEU A 391 -13.70 9.15 26.86
N ARG A 392 -14.93 8.68 26.68
CA ARG A 392 -15.18 7.31 26.24
C ARG A 392 -14.67 7.10 24.82
N PHE A 393 -14.87 8.06 23.94
CA PHE A 393 -14.31 8.01 22.59
C PHE A 393 -12.77 7.99 22.60
N ALA A 394 -12.12 8.81 23.46
CA ALA A 394 -10.67 8.73 23.62
C ALA A 394 -10.21 7.34 24.11
N ALA A 395 -10.94 6.72 25.04
CA ALA A 395 -10.66 5.35 25.47
C ALA A 395 -10.83 4.33 24.35
N VAL A 396 -11.83 4.49 23.48
CA VAL A 396 -12.01 3.66 22.26
C VAL A 396 -10.80 3.77 21.35
N LEU A 397 -10.30 5.00 21.08
CA LEU A 397 -9.13 5.19 20.24
C LEU A 397 -7.87 4.52 20.83
N LEU A 398 -7.62 4.73 22.11
CA LEU A 398 -6.46 4.16 22.82
C LEU A 398 -6.55 2.62 22.89
N GLY A 399 -7.73 2.08 23.22
CA GLY A 399 -7.96 0.64 23.23
C GLY A 399 -7.73 0.01 21.86
N THR A 400 -8.22 0.65 20.80
CA THR A 400 -8.01 0.17 19.42
C THR A 400 -6.52 0.16 19.05
N LEU A 401 -5.76 1.18 19.41
CA LEU A 401 -4.31 1.23 19.17
C LEU A 401 -3.58 0.11 19.93
N TYR A 402 -3.94 -0.09 21.19
CA TYR A 402 -3.34 -1.11 22.04
C TYR A 402 -3.61 -2.53 21.51
N GLU A 403 -4.85 -2.85 21.16
CA GLU A 403 -5.24 -4.16 20.62
C GLU A 403 -4.58 -4.48 19.26
N ASN A 404 -4.19 -3.47 18.50
CA ASN A 404 -3.56 -3.64 17.19
C ASN A 404 -2.05 -3.38 17.21
N ASP A 405 -1.40 -3.41 18.36
CA ASP A 405 0.04 -3.14 18.51
C ASP A 405 0.49 -1.90 17.73
N PHE A 406 -0.29 -0.82 17.82
CA PHE A 406 -0.10 0.41 17.04
C PHE A 406 -0.03 0.18 15.52
N PHE A 407 -0.65 -0.89 15.03
CA PHE A 407 -0.68 -1.30 13.62
C PHE A 407 0.68 -1.71 13.02
N ILE A 408 1.75 -1.74 13.80
CA ILE A 408 3.08 -2.16 13.32
C ILE A 408 3.06 -3.63 12.93
N GLY A 409 2.39 -4.48 13.70
CA GLY A 409 2.20 -5.89 13.40
C GLY A 409 1.51 -6.15 12.07
N GLN A 410 0.62 -5.26 11.65
CA GLN A 410 -0.11 -5.40 10.37
C GLN A 410 0.74 -5.06 9.13
N LEU A 411 1.95 -4.53 9.27
CA LEU A 411 2.83 -4.22 8.13
C LEU A 411 3.24 -5.45 7.32
N GLY A 412 3.06 -6.64 7.87
CA GLY A 412 3.30 -7.93 7.21
C GLY A 412 2.02 -8.76 7.05
N ILE A 413 0.84 -8.16 7.09
CA ILE A 413 -0.42 -8.84 6.81
C ILE A 413 -0.89 -8.44 5.40
N PHE A 414 -0.98 -9.42 4.52
CA PHE A 414 -1.33 -9.27 3.11
C PHE A 414 -2.70 -9.90 2.81
N GLY A 415 -3.00 -10.06 1.53
CA GLY A 415 -4.29 -10.53 1.11
C GLY A 415 -5.38 -9.52 1.45
N ASN A 416 -6.56 -10.00 1.74
CA ASN A 416 -7.64 -9.20 2.31
C ASN A 416 -7.56 -9.21 3.86
N LEU A 417 -6.36 -9.02 4.41
CA LEU A 417 -5.97 -9.16 5.82
C LEU A 417 -5.99 -10.63 6.32
N ASP A 418 -5.83 -11.57 5.43
CA ASP A 418 -5.92 -13.00 5.67
C ASP A 418 -4.60 -13.76 5.46
N LEU A 419 -3.54 -13.07 5.04
CA LEU A 419 -2.23 -13.66 4.76
C LEU A 419 -1.14 -13.06 5.67
N PRO A 420 -1.02 -13.47 6.93
CA PRO A 420 0.03 -12.98 7.82
C PRO A 420 1.38 -13.63 7.48
N VAL A 421 2.42 -12.80 7.33
CA VAL A 421 3.81 -13.24 7.16
C VAL A 421 4.63 -12.74 8.35
N GLY A 422 4.74 -13.55 9.39
CA GLY A 422 5.23 -13.18 10.72
C GLY A 422 6.62 -12.53 10.73
N VAL A 423 7.55 -12.97 9.87
CA VAL A 423 8.90 -12.36 9.76
C VAL A 423 8.79 -10.91 9.30
N ILE A 424 7.88 -10.61 8.38
CA ILE A 424 7.69 -9.23 7.87
C ILE A 424 7.05 -8.36 8.95
N ASN A 425 6.12 -8.89 9.76
CA ASN A 425 5.51 -8.17 10.88
C ASN A 425 6.55 -7.58 11.83
N THR A 426 7.59 -8.35 12.14
CA THR A 426 8.62 -7.94 13.10
C THR A 426 9.72 -7.10 12.48
N THR A 427 9.99 -7.22 11.19
CA THR A 427 11.14 -6.60 10.53
C THR A 427 10.83 -5.30 9.81
N ALA A 428 9.57 -5.06 9.40
CA ALA A 428 9.20 -3.86 8.64
C ALA A 428 9.46 -2.56 9.42
N GLY A 429 9.16 -2.52 10.71
CA GLY A 429 9.48 -1.38 11.58
C GLY A 429 10.99 -1.14 11.72
N ALA A 430 11.78 -2.21 11.84
CA ALA A 430 13.24 -2.13 11.90
C ALA A 430 13.84 -1.57 10.60
N MET A 431 13.25 -1.89 9.44
CA MET A 431 13.68 -1.34 8.15
C MET A 431 13.45 0.17 8.05
N LEU A 432 12.32 0.67 8.55
CA LEU A 432 12.06 2.12 8.61
C LEU A 432 13.03 2.83 9.55
N LEU A 433 13.30 2.24 10.72
CA LEU A 433 14.29 2.75 11.67
C LEU A 433 15.70 2.79 11.04
N LEU A 434 16.12 1.72 10.38
CA LEU A 434 17.41 1.67 9.67
C LEU A 434 17.46 2.76 8.57
N GLY A 435 16.37 2.97 7.86
CA GLY A 435 16.25 4.04 6.87
C GLY A 435 16.44 5.43 7.49
N ALA A 436 15.90 5.67 8.67
CA ALA A 436 16.11 6.91 9.41
C ALA A 436 17.59 7.09 9.84
N VAL A 437 18.22 6.04 10.35
CA VAL A 437 19.64 6.05 10.81
C VAL A 437 20.61 6.26 9.63
N LEU A 438 20.34 5.66 8.47
CA LEU A 438 21.15 5.82 7.26
C LEU A 438 20.95 7.18 6.58
N GLY A 439 19.90 7.91 6.94
CA GLY A 439 19.61 9.24 6.44
C GLY A 439 20.52 10.30 7.03
N GLU A 440 20.40 11.51 6.51
CA GLU A 440 21.12 12.69 6.96
C GLU A 440 20.12 13.72 7.50
N SER A 441 20.16 13.96 8.81
CA SER A 441 19.42 15.05 9.42
C SER A 441 20.09 16.38 9.11
N ARG A 442 19.30 17.38 8.82
CA ARG A 442 19.78 18.76 8.65
C ARG A 442 19.65 19.61 9.93
N GLY A 443 19.17 18.98 10.99
CA GLY A 443 19.15 19.53 12.34
C GLY A 443 18.48 20.92 12.44
N PRO A 444 19.19 21.95 12.96
CA PRO A 444 18.62 23.29 13.20
C PRO A 444 18.05 23.98 11.96
N GLN A 445 18.45 23.58 10.75
CA GLN A 445 17.97 24.19 9.50
C GLN A 445 16.50 23.86 9.22
N THR A 446 15.97 22.76 9.75
CA THR A 446 14.56 22.40 9.61
C THR A 446 13.62 23.26 10.46
N GLY A 447 14.13 23.90 11.48
CA GLY A 447 13.36 24.75 12.39
C GLY A 447 12.50 23.94 13.38
N LEU A 448 12.36 24.49 14.60
CA LEU A 448 11.62 23.83 15.68
C LEU A 448 10.16 23.55 15.33
N LEU A 449 9.49 24.49 14.66
CA LEU A 449 8.08 24.37 14.29
C LEU A 449 7.80 23.12 13.44
N ARG A 450 8.68 22.79 12.49
CA ARG A 450 8.53 21.58 11.65
C ARG A 450 8.82 20.32 12.45
N ARG A 451 9.90 20.32 13.25
CA ARG A 451 10.29 19.15 14.05
C ARG A 451 9.26 18.78 15.11
N ALA A 452 8.65 19.78 15.75
CA ALA A 452 7.59 19.58 16.74
C ALA A 452 6.21 19.40 16.08
N GLY A 453 5.95 20.13 15.00
CA GLY A 453 4.66 20.09 14.29
C GLY A 453 4.38 18.78 13.57
N ALA A 454 5.41 18.08 13.07
CA ALA A 454 5.23 16.79 12.40
C ALA A 454 4.70 15.68 13.34
N PRO A 455 5.24 15.44 14.55
CA PRO A 455 4.65 14.50 15.51
C PRO A 455 3.22 14.87 15.90
N VAL A 456 2.95 16.17 16.14
CA VAL A 456 1.58 16.63 16.44
C VAL A 456 0.64 16.32 15.28
N TRP A 457 1.08 16.60 14.05
CA TRP A 457 0.31 16.25 12.85
C TRP A 457 0.07 14.74 12.76
N CYS A 458 1.07 13.91 13.07
CA CYS A 458 0.92 12.45 13.07
C CYS A 458 -0.19 11.99 14.03
N VAL A 459 -0.23 12.55 15.24
CA VAL A 459 -1.28 12.25 16.22
C VAL A 459 -2.65 12.70 15.72
N VAL A 460 -2.75 13.91 15.17
CA VAL A 460 -4.01 14.45 14.63
C VAL A 460 -4.50 13.63 13.43
N TYR A 461 -3.59 13.26 12.53
CA TYR A 461 -3.94 12.44 11.36
C TYR A 461 -4.37 11.03 11.75
N LEU A 462 -3.66 10.40 12.69
CA LEU A 462 -4.02 9.09 13.23
C LEU A 462 -5.41 9.13 13.87
N ALA A 463 -5.64 10.08 14.77
CA ALA A 463 -6.93 10.26 15.42
C ALA A 463 -8.05 10.57 14.42
N GLY A 464 -7.76 11.39 13.39
CA GLY A 464 -8.70 11.73 12.32
C GLY A 464 -9.10 10.52 11.47
N CYS A 465 -8.14 9.67 11.09
CA CYS A 465 -8.42 8.42 10.38
C CYS A 465 -9.29 7.48 11.23
N MET A 466 -8.94 7.33 12.50
CA MET A 466 -9.70 6.49 13.42
C MET A 466 -11.11 7.04 13.64
N ALA A 467 -11.26 8.35 13.82
CA ALA A 467 -12.56 9.01 13.98
C ALA A 467 -13.42 8.83 12.72
N ALA A 468 -12.84 9.01 11.53
CA ALA A 468 -13.55 8.81 10.27
C ALA A 468 -14.09 7.38 10.16
N MET A 469 -13.26 6.36 10.43
CA MET A 469 -13.69 4.94 10.41
C MET A 469 -14.70 4.64 11.52
N TYR A 470 -14.56 5.25 12.69
CA TYR A 470 -15.52 5.08 13.78
C TYR A 470 -16.90 5.62 13.42
N ILE A 471 -16.96 6.76 12.75
CA ILE A 471 -18.23 7.41 12.37
C ILE A 471 -18.87 6.72 11.16
N THR A 472 -18.06 6.28 10.19
CA THR A 472 -18.59 5.83 8.88
C THR A 472 -18.72 4.32 8.73
N TYR A 473 -18.00 3.55 9.53
CA TYR A 473 -17.85 2.11 9.32
C TYR A 473 -18.10 1.27 10.58
N THR A 474 -18.05 1.87 11.78
CA THR A 474 -18.17 1.14 13.05
C THR A 474 -19.61 1.26 13.60
N PRO A 475 -20.21 0.16 14.09
CA PRO A 475 -21.51 0.19 14.76
C PRO A 475 -21.55 1.18 15.92
N VAL A 476 -22.73 1.76 16.17
CA VAL A 476 -22.91 2.83 17.16
C VAL A 476 -22.50 2.38 18.57
N GLY A 477 -21.65 3.15 19.23
CA GLY A 477 -21.22 2.92 20.61
C GLY A 477 -20.21 1.80 20.85
N MET A 478 -19.68 1.20 19.78
CA MET A 478 -18.71 0.12 19.89
C MET A 478 -17.45 0.52 20.64
N ILE A 479 -16.82 -0.42 21.34
CA ILE A 479 -15.64 -0.14 22.20
C ILE A 479 -14.32 -0.05 21.45
N ARG A 480 -14.32 -0.37 20.16
CA ARG A 480 -13.16 -0.29 19.28
C ARG A 480 -13.56 0.18 17.88
N VAL A 481 -12.61 0.69 17.15
CA VAL A 481 -12.80 1.08 15.75
C VAL A 481 -12.59 -0.13 14.84
N ILE A 482 -13.53 -0.40 13.94
CA ILE A 482 -13.46 -1.51 12.99
C ILE A 482 -12.95 -1.01 11.63
N GLY A 483 -12.33 -1.92 10.86
CA GLY A 483 -11.92 -1.69 9.47
C GLY A 483 -10.63 -0.88 9.29
N LEU A 484 -9.93 -0.56 10.39
CA LEU A 484 -8.63 0.10 10.31
C LEU A 484 -7.55 -0.86 9.80
N GLN A 485 -6.68 -0.33 8.95
CA GLN A 485 -5.59 -1.10 8.36
C GLN A 485 -4.28 -0.30 8.40
N ALA A 486 -3.16 -1.00 8.60
CA ALA A 486 -1.83 -0.39 8.69
C ALA A 486 -1.45 0.47 7.48
N ARG A 487 -1.97 0.15 6.29
CA ARG A 487 -1.72 0.94 5.07
C ARG A 487 -2.15 2.40 5.19
N TYR A 488 -3.13 2.72 6.04
CA TYR A 488 -3.56 4.10 6.27
C TYR A 488 -2.55 4.92 7.08
N PHE A 489 -1.69 4.23 7.84
CA PHE A 489 -0.72 4.83 8.76
C PHE A 489 0.73 4.80 8.27
N LEU A 490 1.01 4.21 7.10
CA LEU A 490 2.35 4.23 6.51
C LEU A 490 2.97 5.64 6.43
N PRO A 491 2.23 6.70 6.03
CA PRO A 491 2.78 8.05 6.05
C PRO A 491 3.05 8.58 7.47
N VAL A 492 2.28 8.14 8.47
CA VAL A 492 2.52 8.46 9.89
C VAL A 492 3.84 7.84 10.33
N PHE A 493 4.06 6.56 10.06
CA PHE A 493 5.35 5.90 10.38
C PHE A 493 6.53 6.61 9.71
N LEU A 494 6.42 6.96 8.44
CA LEU A 494 7.45 7.70 7.72
C LEU A 494 7.79 9.03 8.42
N LEU A 495 6.78 9.82 8.78
CA LEU A 495 6.99 11.14 9.39
C LEU A 495 7.43 11.07 10.85
N VAL A 496 7.04 10.03 11.61
CA VAL A 496 7.55 9.76 12.96
C VAL A 496 9.03 9.46 12.91
N PHE A 497 9.49 8.56 12.04
CA PHE A 497 10.90 8.25 11.89
C PHE A 497 11.70 9.43 11.31
N TRP A 498 11.11 10.23 10.43
CA TRP A 498 11.72 11.48 9.97
C TRP A 498 11.90 12.47 11.15
N ALA A 499 10.88 12.69 11.95
CA ALA A 499 10.93 13.59 13.08
C ALA A 499 11.94 13.13 14.14
N LEU A 500 12.03 11.81 14.38
CA LEU A 500 13.02 11.20 15.26
C LEU A 500 14.46 11.46 14.74
N ALA A 501 14.71 11.23 13.45
CA ALA A 501 16.01 11.49 12.83
C ALA A 501 16.42 12.96 12.95
N GLU A 502 15.47 13.88 12.72
CA GLU A 502 15.69 15.33 12.86
C GLU A 502 15.92 15.75 14.33
N ALA A 503 15.18 15.16 15.29
CA ALA A 503 15.32 15.45 16.72
C ALA A 503 16.67 14.97 17.27
N LEU A 504 17.11 13.78 16.87
CA LEU A 504 18.39 13.21 17.27
C LEU A 504 19.58 13.83 16.54
N GLY A 505 19.35 14.65 15.52
CA GLY A 505 20.42 15.29 14.75
C GLY A 505 21.31 14.28 14.04
N LEU A 506 20.76 13.14 13.59
CA LEU A 506 21.51 12.08 12.93
C LEU A 506 22.22 12.62 11.69
N LYS A 507 23.55 12.54 11.66
CA LYS A 507 24.39 13.00 10.56
C LYS A 507 25.09 11.83 9.91
N ALA A 508 24.83 11.61 8.65
CA ALA A 508 25.54 10.61 7.87
C ALA A 508 27.00 11.07 7.66
N ARG A 509 27.97 10.35 8.21
CA ARG A 509 29.40 10.61 7.93
C ARG A 509 29.77 10.29 6.48
N HIS A 510 29.03 9.40 5.82
CA HIS A 510 29.29 8.89 4.46
C HIS A 510 27.98 8.75 3.66
N ALA A 511 27.34 9.87 3.34
CA ALA A 511 26.04 9.88 2.70
C ALA A 511 25.91 8.99 1.44
N ALA A 512 26.92 9.06 0.54
CA ALA A 512 26.91 8.22 -0.67
C ALA A 512 27.01 6.71 -0.37
N GLN A 513 27.80 6.33 0.64
CA GLN A 513 27.92 4.95 1.07
C GLN A 513 26.63 4.46 1.72
N ASN A 514 26.03 5.28 2.60
CA ASN A 514 24.75 4.98 3.24
C ASN A 514 23.63 4.81 2.21
N GLN A 515 23.59 5.62 1.16
CA GLN A 515 22.65 5.48 0.06
C GLN A 515 22.83 4.14 -0.68
N ASN A 516 24.07 3.71 -0.93
CA ASN A 516 24.35 2.42 -1.58
C ASN A 516 23.98 1.24 -0.67
N ILE A 517 24.25 1.33 0.65
CA ILE A 517 23.83 0.35 1.64
C ILE A 517 22.31 0.25 1.66
N ALA A 518 21.62 1.40 1.73
CA ALA A 518 20.16 1.45 1.72
C ALA A 518 19.57 0.80 0.45
N LEU A 519 20.12 1.09 -0.74
CA LEU A 519 19.69 0.47 -1.99
C LEU A 519 19.84 -1.05 -1.94
N ALA A 520 21.01 -1.55 -1.51
CA ALA A 520 21.27 -2.98 -1.48
C ALA A 520 20.39 -3.70 -0.45
N VAL A 521 20.36 -3.18 0.79
CA VAL A 521 19.64 -3.82 1.91
C VAL A 521 18.14 -3.78 1.69
N PHE A 522 17.59 -2.62 1.30
CA PHE A 522 16.13 -2.47 1.18
C PHE A 522 15.59 -3.14 -0.09
N ALA A 523 16.35 -3.16 -1.19
CA ALA A 523 15.97 -3.93 -2.36
C ALA A 523 15.99 -5.45 -2.09
N ALA A 524 17.03 -5.94 -1.38
CA ALA A 524 17.08 -7.35 -0.96
C ALA A 524 15.90 -7.68 -0.02
N TYR A 525 15.61 -6.81 0.96
CA TYR A 525 14.49 -7.01 1.86
C TYR A 525 13.14 -7.02 1.13
N GLY A 526 12.89 -6.05 0.23
CA GLY A 526 11.67 -6.01 -0.56
C GLY A 526 11.51 -7.25 -1.44
N ALA A 527 12.57 -7.66 -2.12
CA ALA A 527 12.57 -8.86 -2.95
C ALA A 527 12.32 -10.14 -2.12
N LEU A 528 13.03 -10.33 -1.01
CA LEU A 528 12.82 -11.49 -0.11
C LEU A 528 11.42 -11.50 0.50
N SER A 529 10.88 -10.34 0.84
CA SER A 529 9.50 -10.25 1.32
C SER A 529 8.50 -10.68 0.26
N GLY A 530 8.70 -10.28 -1.00
CA GLY A 530 7.87 -10.75 -2.13
C GLY A 530 7.95 -12.28 -2.31
N LEU A 531 9.13 -12.87 -2.09
CA LEU A 531 9.31 -14.32 -2.09
C LEU A 531 8.55 -15.02 -0.98
N LEU A 532 8.59 -14.46 0.23
CA LEU A 532 7.83 -14.99 1.36
C LEU A 532 6.33 -14.91 1.12
N VAL A 533 5.85 -13.80 0.54
CA VAL A 533 4.45 -13.67 0.13
C VAL A 533 4.10 -14.73 -0.91
N PHE A 534 4.96 -14.95 -1.91
CA PHE A 534 4.77 -16.01 -2.91
C PHE A 534 4.66 -17.39 -2.24
N GLN A 535 5.58 -17.70 -1.32
CA GLN A 535 5.55 -18.97 -0.60
C GLN A 535 4.24 -19.15 0.18
N HIS A 536 3.81 -18.14 0.94
CA HIS A 536 2.58 -18.22 1.72
C HIS A 536 1.35 -18.32 0.82
N THR A 537 1.36 -17.65 -0.33
CA THR A 537 0.26 -17.64 -1.29
C THR A 537 0.13 -18.99 -2.01
N PHE A 538 1.23 -19.54 -2.52
CA PHE A 538 1.20 -20.69 -3.43
C PHE A 538 1.49 -22.03 -2.76
N ILE A 539 2.22 -22.04 -1.64
CA ILE A 539 2.66 -23.28 -0.97
C ILE A 539 1.91 -23.48 0.35
N GLY A 540 1.60 -22.41 1.04
CA GLY A 540 1.02 -22.40 2.37
C GLY A 540 2.02 -21.94 3.46
N PRO A 541 1.52 -21.66 4.67
CA PRO A 541 2.38 -21.26 5.78
C PRO A 541 3.37 -22.38 6.10
N VAL A 542 4.62 -22.00 6.36
CA VAL A 542 5.71 -22.94 6.72
C VAL A 542 5.47 -23.58 8.09
N TYR A 543 4.57 -23.00 8.87
CA TYR A 543 4.24 -23.49 10.20
C TYR A 543 2.92 -24.25 10.17
N THR A 544 2.98 -25.54 9.87
CA THR A 544 2.08 -26.48 10.50
C THR A 544 2.55 -26.59 11.94
N ILE A 545 1.96 -25.86 12.84
CA ILE A 545 2.03 -26.21 14.27
C ILE A 545 1.25 -27.51 14.37
N GLY A 546 1.99 -28.60 14.51
CA GLY A 546 1.41 -29.90 14.81
C GLY A 546 0.69 -29.89 16.15
#